data_7dfe27ca8ae808d10badf84c5d1d5cfc
#
_entry.id   7dfe27ca8ae808d10badf84c5d1d5cfc
#
_cell.length_a   1.000
_cell.length_b   1.000
_cell.length_c   1.000
_cell.angle_alpha   90.00
_cell.angle_beta   90.00
_cell.angle_gamma   90.00
#
_symmetry.space_group_name_H-M   'P 1'
#
loop_
_entity.id
_entity.type
_entity.pdbx_description
1 polymer ?
#
loop_
_entity_poly.entity_id
_entity_poly.type
_entity_poly.pdbx_seq_one_letter_code
_entity_poly.pdbx_strand_id
1 'polypeptide(L)'
;MLRIAVPNKGSLSDPAITMLSEAGYRTRRTGRELVLVDETNDVELFFLRPRDIAVYVGQGTVHAGITGRDLLLDSGVDAIEHLPLGFARSTFRFAAPKGTMSSLADVAGRRVATSYDVLVRSYLAARGVDAQTVHLDGAVESSVQLGVADLIADVVETGTTLRAAGLETFGDPILVSEAVLITTEQFRAEPGLATLVRRLEGVLRARAYVLIDYDIPMNKLHLAAALTPGIESPTVSPLQNPDWVAVRAMVPRADMNRVMDELYEVGARAILVSSLLACRL
;
A
#
# COMPACT_ATOMS: atom_id res chain seq x y z
N MET A 1 -19.86 16.77 6.22
CA MET A 1 -19.72 15.40 5.64
C MET A 1 -18.44 15.32 4.85
N LEU A 2 -17.55 14.41 5.22
CA LEU A 2 -16.27 14.20 4.56
C LEU A 2 -16.47 13.46 3.24
N ARG A 3 -15.96 13.99 2.12
CA ARG A 3 -16.02 13.36 0.81
C ARG A 3 -14.73 12.64 0.51
N ILE A 4 -14.82 11.32 0.22
CA ILE A 4 -13.65 10.46 -0.01
C ILE A 4 -13.81 9.78 -1.38
N ALA A 5 -12.82 9.93 -2.26
CA ALA A 5 -12.74 9.19 -3.51
C ALA A 5 -12.11 7.81 -3.29
N VAL A 6 -12.78 6.76 -3.80
CA VAL A 6 -12.38 5.36 -3.65
C VAL A 6 -12.23 4.73 -5.04
N PRO A 7 -11.17 3.94 -5.31
CA PRO A 7 -10.99 3.31 -6.61
C PRO A 7 -12.11 2.30 -6.90
N ASN A 8 -12.68 2.35 -8.10
CA ASN A 8 -13.81 1.50 -8.52
C ASN A 8 -13.41 0.28 -9.35
N LYS A 9 -12.12 0.12 -9.67
CA LYS A 9 -11.58 -0.98 -10.49
C LYS A 9 -10.08 -1.18 -10.27
N GLY A 10 -9.56 -2.26 -10.82
CA GLY A 10 -8.12 -2.61 -10.76
C GLY A 10 -7.69 -3.14 -9.38
N SER A 11 -6.39 -3.36 -9.23
CA SER A 11 -5.77 -3.91 -8.01
C SER A 11 -5.95 -3.03 -6.76
N LEU A 12 -6.32 -1.78 -6.93
CA LEU A 12 -6.58 -0.83 -5.84
C LEU A 12 -7.98 -0.98 -5.23
N SER A 13 -8.99 -1.44 -5.99
CA SER A 13 -10.41 -1.35 -5.61
C SER A 13 -10.75 -2.18 -4.38
N ASP A 14 -10.59 -3.50 -4.48
CA ASP A 14 -11.02 -4.42 -3.42
C ASP A 14 -10.24 -4.23 -2.11
N PRO A 15 -8.88 -4.04 -2.13
CA PRO A 15 -8.15 -3.76 -0.90
C PRO A 15 -8.53 -2.43 -0.24
N ALA A 16 -8.84 -1.38 -1.03
CA ALA A 16 -9.29 -0.10 -0.50
C ALA A 16 -10.66 -0.22 0.20
N ILE A 17 -11.61 -0.92 -0.46
CA ILE A 17 -12.95 -1.18 0.09
C ILE A 17 -12.83 -2.00 1.39
N THR A 18 -12.00 -3.05 1.39
CA THR A 18 -11.77 -3.89 2.57
C THR A 18 -11.18 -3.07 3.72
N MET A 19 -10.16 -2.26 3.45
CA MET A 19 -9.52 -1.42 4.45
C MET A 19 -10.47 -0.39 5.07
N LEU A 20 -11.31 0.26 4.25
CA LEU A 20 -12.34 1.18 4.74
C LEU A 20 -13.40 0.44 5.59
N SER A 21 -13.80 -0.78 5.20
CA SER A 21 -14.71 -1.62 5.97
C SER A 21 -14.11 -2.00 7.33
N GLU A 22 -12.84 -2.41 7.38
CA GLU A 22 -12.11 -2.70 8.62
C GLU A 22 -11.95 -1.45 9.50
N ALA A 23 -11.85 -0.27 8.87
CA ALA A 23 -11.84 1.03 9.56
C ALA A 23 -13.23 1.47 10.08
N GLY A 24 -14.28 0.65 9.86
CA GLY A 24 -15.64 0.87 10.37
C GLY A 24 -16.51 1.76 9.49
N TYR A 25 -16.14 1.96 8.24
CA TYR A 25 -16.97 2.69 7.26
C TYR A 25 -17.92 1.73 6.53
N ARG A 26 -19.12 2.21 6.21
CA ARG A 26 -20.03 1.48 5.35
C ARG A 26 -19.49 1.49 3.92
N THR A 27 -19.20 0.30 3.37
CA THR A 27 -18.64 0.18 2.01
C THR A 27 -19.49 -0.69 1.08
N ARG A 28 -20.52 -1.36 1.61
CA ARG A 28 -21.37 -2.28 0.85
C ARG A 28 -22.34 -1.51 -0.04
N ARG A 29 -22.14 -1.64 -1.35
CA ARG A 29 -23.03 -1.10 -2.39
C ARG A 29 -24.14 -2.08 -2.73
N THR A 30 -25.32 -1.59 -3.08
CA THR A 30 -26.48 -2.41 -3.52
C THR A 30 -26.53 -2.62 -5.05
N GLY A 31 -25.51 -2.16 -5.78
CA GLY A 31 -25.41 -2.28 -7.23
C GLY A 31 -24.21 -1.55 -7.80
N ARG A 32 -24.40 -0.84 -8.91
CA ARG A 32 -23.38 -0.01 -9.56
C ARG A 32 -23.39 1.45 -9.07
N GLU A 33 -23.73 1.66 -7.83
CA GLU A 33 -23.76 2.99 -7.23
C GLU A 33 -22.37 3.62 -7.30
N LEU A 34 -22.32 4.87 -7.76
CA LEU A 34 -21.09 5.66 -7.82
C LEU A 34 -20.85 6.48 -6.56
N VAL A 35 -21.88 6.65 -5.74
CA VAL A 35 -21.83 7.37 -4.47
C VAL A 35 -22.51 6.54 -3.40
N LEU A 36 -21.89 6.47 -2.23
CA LEU A 36 -22.44 5.81 -1.03
C LEU A 36 -22.36 6.78 0.14
N VAL A 37 -23.49 7.02 0.80
CA VAL A 37 -23.55 7.86 2.00
C VAL A 37 -23.49 6.96 3.24
N ASP A 38 -22.57 7.27 4.12
CA ASP A 38 -22.45 6.70 5.47
C ASP A 38 -22.82 7.77 6.49
N GLU A 39 -24.11 7.86 6.80
CA GLU A 39 -24.64 8.84 7.76
C GLU A 39 -24.05 8.67 9.16
N THR A 40 -23.76 7.44 9.57
CA THR A 40 -23.20 7.14 10.89
C THR A 40 -21.81 7.76 11.08
N ASN A 41 -21.01 7.79 10.03
CA ASN A 41 -19.65 8.32 10.07
C ASN A 41 -19.54 9.73 9.47
N ASP A 42 -20.63 10.32 9.00
CA ASP A 42 -20.67 11.61 8.30
C ASP A 42 -19.74 11.67 7.08
N VAL A 43 -19.79 10.60 6.22
CA VAL A 43 -18.92 10.40 5.07
C VAL A 43 -19.71 10.10 3.80
N GLU A 44 -19.26 10.65 2.67
CA GLU A 44 -19.67 10.27 1.32
C GLU A 44 -18.49 9.59 0.59
N LEU A 45 -18.69 8.37 0.12
CA LEU A 45 -17.71 7.63 -0.68
C LEU A 45 -18.06 7.75 -2.18
N PHE A 46 -17.13 8.28 -2.97
CA PHE A 46 -17.24 8.43 -4.42
C PHE A 46 -16.39 7.37 -5.12
N PHE A 47 -17.01 6.43 -5.84
CA PHE A 47 -16.32 5.34 -6.53
C PHE A 47 -15.89 5.80 -7.92
N LEU A 48 -14.62 6.13 -8.07
CA LEU A 48 -14.04 6.76 -9.26
C LEU A 48 -12.94 5.88 -9.89
N ARG A 49 -12.55 6.19 -11.12
CA ARG A 49 -11.38 5.56 -11.72
C ARG A 49 -10.13 5.98 -10.96
N PRO A 50 -9.19 5.06 -10.66
CA PRO A 50 -7.97 5.39 -9.90
C PRO A 50 -7.21 6.61 -10.42
N ARG A 51 -7.08 6.75 -11.75
CA ARG A 51 -6.39 7.88 -12.39
C ARG A 51 -7.08 9.23 -12.18
N ASP A 52 -8.40 9.23 -12.07
CA ASP A 52 -9.18 10.46 -11.93
C ASP A 52 -9.18 10.98 -10.48
N ILE A 53 -8.91 10.11 -9.49
CA ILE A 53 -9.00 10.44 -8.06
C ILE A 53 -8.09 11.61 -7.69
N ALA A 54 -6.84 11.59 -8.16
CA ALA A 54 -5.88 12.65 -7.86
C ALA A 54 -6.36 14.01 -8.39
N VAL A 55 -7.00 14.02 -9.57
CA VAL A 55 -7.57 15.25 -10.17
C VAL A 55 -8.70 15.82 -9.30
N TYR A 56 -9.63 14.98 -8.86
CA TYR A 56 -10.76 15.44 -8.01
C TYR A 56 -10.29 15.94 -6.65
N VAL A 57 -9.25 15.30 -6.06
CA VAL A 57 -8.64 15.77 -4.81
C VAL A 57 -7.93 17.09 -5.04
N GLY A 58 -7.06 17.20 -6.06
CA GLY A 58 -6.31 18.43 -6.34
C GLY A 58 -7.19 19.64 -6.66
N GLN A 59 -8.38 19.41 -7.27
CA GLN A 59 -9.38 20.44 -7.51
C GLN A 59 -10.22 20.79 -6.26
N GLY A 60 -10.03 20.08 -5.14
CA GLY A 60 -10.83 20.29 -3.93
C GLY A 60 -12.28 19.84 -4.03
N THR A 61 -12.66 19.07 -5.07
CA THR A 61 -14.02 18.55 -5.24
C THR A 61 -14.34 17.48 -4.19
N VAL A 62 -13.34 16.69 -3.81
CA VAL A 62 -13.37 15.76 -2.68
C VAL A 62 -12.22 16.08 -1.72
N HIS A 63 -12.40 15.80 -0.43
CA HIS A 63 -11.44 16.17 0.61
C HIS A 63 -10.23 15.23 0.65
N ALA A 64 -10.44 13.95 0.33
CA ALA A 64 -9.40 12.94 0.30
C ALA A 64 -9.69 11.86 -0.75
N GLY A 65 -8.69 11.05 -1.10
CA GLY A 65 -8.86 9.93 -2.01
C GLY A 65 -7.83 8.83 -1.80
N ILE A 66 -8.17 7.61 -2.20
CA ILE A 66 -7.24 6.48 -2.23
C ILE A 66 -6.87 6.20 -3.68
N THR A 67 -5.58 6.29 -4.01
CA THR A 67 -5.05 6.02 -5.36
C THR A 67 -3.64 5.43 -5.30
N GLY A 68 -2.99 5.17 -6.43
CA GLY A 68 -1.59 4.79 -6.49
C GLY A 68 -0.66 6.00 -6.39
N ARG A 69 0.50 5.85 -5.72
CA ARG A 69 1.54 6.90 -5.68
C ARG A 69 1.99 7.29 -7.09
N ASP A 70 2.12 6.33 -7.98
CA ASP A 70 2.42 6.54 -9.40
C ASP A 70 1.36 7.41 -10.10
N LEU A 71 0.07 7.15 -9.84
CA LEU A 71 -1.04 7.92 -10.40
C LEU A 71 -1.11 9.34 -9.82
N LEU A 72 -0.79 9.50 -8.53
CA LEU A 72 -0.67 10.82 -7.91
C LEU A 72 0.43 11.64 -8.59
N LEU A 73 1.62 11.08 -8.74
CA LEU A 73 2.77 11.77 -9.33
C LEU A 73 2.57 12.06 -10.83
N ASP A 74 1.92 11.14 -11.56
CA ASP A 74 1.61 11.33 -12.97
C ASP A 74 0.52 12.38 -13.21
N SER A 75 -0.36 12.60 -12.24
CA SER A 75 -1.45 13.58 -12.38
C SER A 75 -0.96 15.03 -12.46
N GLY A 76 0.19 15.33 -11.88
CA GLY A 76 0.76 16.68 -11.84
C GLY A 76 -0.10 17.71 -11.07
N VAL A 77 -1.09 17.26 -10.29
CA VAL A 77 -1.98 18.15 -9.52
C VAL A 77 -1.39 18.51 -8.18
N ASP A 78 -1.91 19.58 -7.57
CA ASP A 78 -1.54 20.01 -6.21
C ASP A 78 -2.29 19.17 -5.17
N ALA A 79 -1.88 17.91 -5.06
CA ALA A 79 -2.32 16.98 -4.01
C ALA A 79 -1.10 16.29 -3.40
N ILE A 80 -1.20 15.96 -2.13
CA ILE A 80 -0.10 15.39 -1.34
C ILE A 80 -0.45 13.98 -0.86
N GLU A 81 0.59 13.14 -0.78
CA GLU A 81 0.50 11.87 -0.08
C GLU A 81 0.39 12.15 1.44
N HIS A 82 -0.70 11.65 2.05
CA HIS A 82 -0.98 11.83 3.47
C HIS A 82 -0.63 10.58 4.28
N LEU A 83 -0.94 9.38 3.74
CA LEU A 83 -0.68 8.10 4.42
C LEU A 83 -0.44 6.98 3.39
N PRO A 84 0.68 6.24 3.46
CA PRO A 84 0.86 5.01 2.71
C PRO A 84 -0.02 3.89 3.28
N LEU A 85 -0.65 3.09 2.41
CA LEU A 85 -1.66 2.11 2.80
C LEU A 85 -1.17 0.65 2.75
N GLY A 86 0.05 0.40 2.27
CA GLY A 86 0.72 -0.89 2.36
C GLY A 86 0.20 -1.99 1.43
N PHE A 87 -0.64 -1.67 0.43
CA PHE A 87 -1.14 -2.62 -0.57
C PHE A 87 -0.96 -2.12 -2.00
N ALA A 88 -1.23 -2.97 -3.00
CA ALA A 88 -1.01 -2.71 -4.43
C ALA A 88 0.43 -2.23 -4.73
N ARG A 89 1.41 -2.87 -4.08
CA ARG A 89 2.82 -2.54 -4.27
C ARG A 89 3.30 -2.93 -5.65
N SER A 90 3.98 -2.02 -6.31
CA SER A 90 4.54 -2.20 -7.63
C SER A 90 5.82 -1.38 -7.80
N THR A 91 6.55 -1.64 -8.87
CA THR A 91 7.68 -0.80 -9.28
C THR A 91 7.39 -0.22 -10.65
N PHE A 92 7.68 1.05 -10.84
CA PHE A 92 7.66 1.69 -12.14
C PHE A 92 9.08 1.62 -12.73
N ARG A 93 9.23 1.02 -13.93
CA ARG A 93 10.55 0.71 -14.50
C ARG A 93 10.63 0.96 -15.99
N PHE A 94 11.84 1.20 -16.47
CA PHE A 94 12.13 1.06 -17.89
C PHE A 94 12.25 -0.40 -18.28
N ALA A 95 11.78 -0.72 -19.50
CA ALA A 95 12.01 -2.02 -20.14
C ALA A 95 12.25 -1.84 -21.63
N ALA A 96 13.18 -2.64 -22.17
CA ALA A 96 13.61 -2.60 -23.56
C ALA A 96 13.79 -4.03 -24.11
N PRO A 97 13.95 -4.22 -25.42
CA PRO A 97 14.31 -5.51 -25.99
C PRO A 97 15.56 -6.08 -25.32
N LYS A 98 15.54 -7.38 -25.06
CA LYS A 98 16.57 -8.07 -24.29
C LYS A 98 17.99 -7.77 -24.82
N GLY A 99 18.89 -7.36 -23.91
CA GLY A 99 20.29 -7.10 -24.22
C GLY A 99 20.57 -5.80 -25.00
N THR A 100 19.56 -4.93 -25.20
CA THR A 100 19.75 -3.68 -25.96
C THR A 100 20.09 -2.46 -25.09
N MET A 101 19.67 -2.45 -23.83
CA MET A 101 19.86 -1.36 -22.88
C MET A 101 20.20 -1.89 -21.50
N SER A 102 21.02 -1.17 -20.73
CA SER A 102 21.48 -1.58 -19.41
C SER A 102 21.41 -0.47 -18.36
N SER A 103 21.38 0.78 -18.80
CA SER A 103 21.46 1.95 -17.93
C SER A 103 20.57 3.09 -18.40
N LEU A 104 20.35 4.07 -17.53
CA LEU A 104 19.60 5.28 -17.87
C LEU A 104 20.26 6.10 -19.00
N ALA A 105 21.58 6.00 -19.16
CA ALA A 105 22.28 6.69 -20.26
C ALA A 105 21.84 6.20 -21.64
N ASP A 106 21.43 4.94 -21.76
CA ASP A 106 20.98 4.35 -23.02
C ASP A 106 19.61 4.88 -23.48
N VAL A 107 18.88 5.57 -22.58
CA VAL A 107 17.56 6.17 -22.85
C VAL A 107 17.69 7.50 -23.62
N ALA A 108 18.86 8.16 -23.57
CA ALA A 108 19.08 9.46 -24.21
C ALA A 108 18.82 9.39 -25.72
N GLY A 109 18.03 10.32 -26.24
CA GLY A 109 17.63 10.41 -27.65
C GLY A 109 16.64 9.34 -28.11
N ARG A 110 16.10 8.51 -27.23
CA ARG A 110 15.17 7.43 -27.54
C ARG A 110 13.69 7.84 -27.37
N ARG A 111 12.80 7.05 -28.00
CA ARG A 111 11.35 7.16 -27.85
C ARG A 111 10.89 6.20 -26.74
N VAL A 112 10.31 6.75 -25.68
CA VAL A 112 9.83 6.01 -24.50
C VAL A 112 8.31 5.95 -24.55
N ALA A 113 7.71 4.78 -24.79
CA ALA A 113 6.28 4.63 -24.68
C ALA A 113 5.84 4.47 -23.20
N THR A 114 4.80 5.18 -22.83
CA THR A 114 4.25 5.13 -21.47
C THR A 114 2.81 5.64 -21.45
N SER A 115 2.04 5.21 -20.45
CA SER A 115 0.77 5.83 -20.07
C SER A 115 0.91 6.82 -18.89
N TYR A 116 2.15 7.10 -18.45
CA TYR A 116 2.50 7.96 -17.33
C TYR A 116 3.48 9.07 -17.77
N ASP A 117 3.00 9.92 -18.65
CA ASP A 117 3.81 10.95 -19.32
C ASP A 117 4.48 11.94 -18.36
N VAL A 118 3.72 12.46 -17.40
CA VAL A 118 4.22 13.47 -16.47
C VAL A 118 5.27 12.88 -15.55
N LEU A 119 5.02 11.67 -15.03
CA LEU A 119 5.96 10.95 -14.18
C LEU A 119 7.28 10.68 -14.90
N VAL A 120 7.23 10.16 -16.12
CA VAL A 120 8.43 9.81 -16.90
C VAL A 120 9.23 11.05 -17.29
N ARG A 121 8.58 12.10 -17.79
CA ARG A 121 9.26 13.36 -18.14
C ARG A 121 9.91 14.00 -16.92
N SER A 122 9.22 14.05 -15.78
CA SER A 122 9.78 14.60 -14.55
C SER A 122 10.99 13.82 -14.07
N TYR A 123 10.94 12.48 -14.16
CA TYR A 123 12.06 11.61 -13.79
C TYR A 123 13.30 11.82 -14.69
N LEU A 124 13.09 11.89 -16.00
CA LEU A 124 14.16 12.11 -16.97
C LEU A 124 14.76 13.50 -16.85
N ALA A 125 13.93 14.54 -16.74
CA ALA A 125 14.37 15.93 -16.56
C ALA A 125 15.21 16.12 -15.30
N ALA A 126 14.78 15.53 -14.16
CA ALA A 126 15.53 15.59 -12.90
C ALA A 126 16.93 14.94 -12.97
N ARG A 127 17.17 14.09 -13.99
CA ARG A 127 18.46 13.40 -14.23
C ARG A 127 19.22 13.92 -15.44
N GLY A 128 18.71 14.98 -16.09
CA GLY A 128 19.32 15.59 -17.27
C GLY A 128 19.34 14.67 -18.51
N VAL A 129 18.40 13.72 -18.60
CA VAL A 129 18.27 12.82 -19.75
C VAL A 129 17.19 13.35 -20.69
N ASP A 130 17.60 13.66 -21.94
CA ASP A 130 16.69 14.07 -23.01
C ASP A 130 16.19 12.84 -23.76
N ALA A 131 14.88 12.59 -23.74
CA ALA A 131 14.22 11.51 -24.48
C ALA A 131 12.77 11.91 -24.82
N GLN A 132 12.27 11.38 -25.92
CA GLN A 132 10.92 11.64 -26.37
C GLN A 132 9.92 10.68 -25.72
N THR A 133 8.91 11.16 -25.01
CA THR A 133 7.81 10.32 -24.54
C THR A 133 6.74 10.14 -25.63
N VAL A 134 6.21 8.94 -25.76
CA VAL A 134 5.08 8.57 -26.62
C VAL A 134 3.95 8.10 -25.71
N HIS A 135 2.88 8.89 -25.61
CA HIS A 135 1.73 8.55 -24.76
C HIS A 135 0.88 7.43 -25.38
N LEU A 136 0.58 6.41 -24.59
CA LEU A 136 -0.32 5.31 -24.95
C LEU A 136 -1.24 4.97 -23.76
N ASP A 137 -2.54 4.82 -24.01
CA ASP A 137 -3.53 4.52 -22.97
C ASP A 137 -3.59 3.05 -22.52
N GLY A 138 -2.73 2.19 -23.06
CA GLY A 138 -2.65 0.76 -22.72
C GLY A 138 -1.84 -0.02 -23.75
N ALA A 139 -1.62 -1.30 -23.50
CA ALA A 139 -0.81 -2.19 -24.34
C ALA A 139 0.57 -1.59 -24.72
N VAL A 140 1.17 -0.90 -23.78
CA VAL A 140 2.42 -0.14 -23.96
C VAL A 140 3.55 -1.05 -24.45
N GLU A 141 3.57 -2.30 -23.97
CA GLU A 141 4.55 -3.32 -24.33
C GLU A 141 4.56 -3.69 -25.83
N SER A 142 3.42 -3.52 -26.51
CA SER A 142 3.34 -3.80 -27.95
C SER A 142 3.97 -2.71 -28.81
N SER A 143 4.18 -1.50 -28.27
CA SER A 143 4.68 -0.34 -29.01
C SER A 143 6.08 -0.53 -29.58
N VAL A 144 6.93 -1.27 -28.88
CA VAL A 144 8.30 -1.55 -29.29
C VAL A 144 8.30 -2.50 -30.49
N GLN A 145 7.49 -3.56 -30.45
CA GLN A 145 7.37 -4.50 -31.56
C GLN A 145 6.80 -3.83 -32.84
N LEU A 146 5.90 -2.86 -32.64
CA LEU A 146 5.32 -2.07 -33.74
C LEU A 146 6.24 -0.95 -34.24
N GLY A 147 7.41 -0.74 -33.64
CA GLY A 147 8.35 0.31 -34.03
C GLY A 147 7.89 1.74 -33.65
N VAL A 148 6.89 1.88 -32.81
CA VAL A 148 6.38 3.17 -32.32
C VAL A 148 7.34 3.79 -31.30
N ALA A 149 7.96 2.95 -30.45
CA ALA A 149 8.93 3.35 -29.45
C ALA A 149 10.14 2.41 -29.44
N ASP A 150 11.22 2.85 -28.81
CA ASP A 150 12.46 2.08 -28.69
C ASP A 150 12.52 1.31 -27.36
N LEU A 151 11.80 1.80 -26.35
CA LEU A 151 11.63 1.22 -25.01
C LEU A 151 10.31 1.68 -24.41
N ILE A 152 9.98 1.12 -23.27
CA ILE A 152 8.80 1.50 -22.50
C ILE A 152 9.17 1.92 -21.08
N ALA A 153 8.27 2.67 -20.43
CA ALA A 153 8.27 2.91 -18.99
C ALA A 153 6.86 2.60 -18.46
N ASP A 154 6.75 1.61 -17.58
CA ASP A 154 5.44 1.14 -17.09
C ASP A 154 5.53 0.50 -15.69
N VAL A 155 4.36 0.24 -15.11
CA VAL A 155 4.19 -0.46 -13.84
C VAL A 155 4.54 -1.94 -14.01
N VAL A 156 5.42 -2.44 -13.15
CA VAL A 156 5.86 -3.83 -13.14
C VAL A 156 5.57 -4.46 -11.77
N GLU A 157 4.65 -5.42 -11.76
CA GLU A 157 4.39 -6.27 -10.59
C GLU A 157 5.24 -7.56 -10.67
N THR A 158 4.97 -8.41 -11.67
CA THR A 158 5.65 -9.70 -11.86
C THR A 158 6.54 -9.73 -13.11
N GLY A 159 6.39 -8.78 -14.01
CA GLY A 159 7.10 -8.70 -15.29
C GLY A 159 6.72 -9.78 -16.31
N THR A 160 5.61 -10.49 -16.11
CA THR A 160 5.19 -11.59 -17.01
C THR A 160 4.80 -11.07 -18.39
N THR A 161 4.04 -9.97 -18.47
CA THR A 161 3.65 -9.33 -19.73
C THR A 161 4.85 -8.82 -20.50
N LEU A 162 5.83 -8.22 -19.83
CA LEU A 162 7.07 -7.75 -20.42
C LEU A 162 7.86 -8.90 -21.07
N ARG A 163 8.06 -9.99 -20.31
CA ARG A 163 8.75 -11.19 -20.83
C ARG A 163 8.05 -11.79 -22.04
N ALA A 164 6.73 -11.83 -22.05
CA ALA A 164 5.93 -12.31 -23.19
C ALA A 164 6.11 -11.42 -24.42
N ALA A 165 6.34 -10.13 -24.25
CA ALA A 165 6.63 -9.17 -25.32
C ALA A 165 8.14 -9.12 -25.71
N GLY A 166 8.99 -9.98 -25.13
CA GLY A 166 10.44 -10.00 -25.38
C GLY A 166 11.21 -8.82 -24.76
N LEU A 167 10.61 -8.16 -23.76
CA LEU A 167 11.22 -7.03 -23.05
C LEU A 167 11.79 -7.49 -21.71
N GLU A 168 12.87 -6.82 -21.29
CA GLU A 168 13.46 -6.95 -19.95
C GLU A 168 13.61 -5.58 -19.28
N THR A 169 13.44 -5.56 -17.97
CA THR A 169 13.67 -4.33 -17.19
C THR A 169 15.16 -4.09 -17.03
N PHE A 170 15.56 -2.82 -17.04
CA PHE A 170 16.95 -2.42 -16.84
C PHE A 170 17.05 -1.20 -15.89
N GLY A 171 18.24 -0.94 -15.39
CA GLY A 171 18.51 0.15 -14.47
C GLY A 171 17.75 0.05 -13.14
N ASP A 172 17.79 1.13 -12.37
CA ASP A 172 17.06 1.25 -11.11
C ASP A 172 15.57 1.50 -11.34
N PRO A 173 14.69 1.17 -10.39
CA PRO A 173 13.30 1.57 -10.46
C PRO A 173 13.14 3.09 -10.56
N ILE A 174 12.26 3.54 -11.45
CA ILE A 174 11.87 4.96 -11.56
C ILE A 174 11.13 5.37 -10.29
N LEU A 175 10.25 4.48 -9.81
CA LEU A 175 9.42 4.69 -8.62
C LEU A 175 9.09 3.34 -7.97
N VAL A 176 9.03 3.32 -6.65
CA VAL A 176 8.35 2.29 -5.86
C VAL A 176 6.98 2.84 -5.47
N SER A 177 5.93 2.22 -6.00
CA SER A 177 4.54 2.64 -5.81
C SER A 177 3.78 1.69 -4.90
N GLU A 178 2.81 2.24 -4.21
CA GLU A 178 1.78 1.54 -3.45
C GLU A 178 0.52 2.40 -3.38
N ALA A 179 -0.57 1.84 -2.88
CA ALA A 179 -1.77 2.61 -2.57
C ALA A 179 -1.48 3.66 -1.49
N VAL A 180 -1.97 4.87 -1.71
CA VAL A 180 -1.81 6.00 -0.79
C VAL A 180 -3.13 6.71 -0.55
N LEU A 181 -3.34 7.21 0.67
CA LEU A 181 -4.36 8.22 0.96
C LEU A 181 -3.77 9.57 0.59
N ILE A 182 -4.48 10.32 -0.25
CA ILE A 182 -4.08 11.65 -0.70
C ILE A 182 -5.09 12.71 -0.25
N THR A 183 -4.62 13.94 -0.07
CA THR A 183 -5.42 15.13 0.24
C THR A 183 -4.73 16.37 -0.33
N THR A 184 -5.27 17.57 -0.08
CA THR A 184 -4.57 18.83 -0.31
C THR A 184 -4.20 19.48 1.02
N GLU A 185 -3.27 20.44 1.03
CA GLU A 185 -2.93 21.20 2.24
C GLU A 185 -4.18 21.91 2.82
N GLN A 186 -5.13 22.34 1.97
CA GLN A 186 -6.38 22.97 2.40
C GLN A 186 -7.20 22.07 3.34
N PHE A 187 -7.27 20.76 3.07
CA PHE A 187 -8.09 19.81 3.84
C PHE A 187 -7.30 19.00 4.88
N ARG A 188 -5.99 19.24 4.99
CA ARG A 188 -5.13 18.48 5.90
C ARG A 188 -5.57 18.54 7.37
N ALA A 189 -6.13 19.67 7.79
CA ALA A 189 -6.64 19.89 9.14
C ALA A 189 -8.13 19.58 9.30
N GLU A 190 -8.79 18.99 8.29
CA GLU A 190 -10.22 18.65 8.36
C GLU A 190 -10.44 17.56 9.44
N PRO A 191 -11.32 17.80 10.44
CA PRO A 191 -11.53 16.86 11.55
C PRO A 191 -11.95 15.46 11.10
N GLY A 192 -12.78 15.37 10.05
CA GLY A 192 -13.20 14.10 9.46
C GLY A 192 -12.01 13.32 8.87
N LEU A 193 -11.07 14.02 8.22
CA LEU A 193 -9.84 13.42 7.68
C LEU A 193 -8.94 12.88 8.80
N ALA A 194 -8.74 13.63 9.88
CA ALA A 194 -7.95 13.17 11.03
C ALA A 194 -8.54 11.89 11.65
N THR A 195 -9.87 11.78 11.68
CA THR A 195 -10.55 10.56 12.15
C THR A 195 -10.33 9.39 11.18
N LEU A 196 -10.43 9.63 9.87
CA LEU A 196 -10.15 8.63 8.83
C LEU A 196 -8.73 8.10 8.95
N VAL A 197 -7.74 8.99 9.01
CA VAL A 197 -6.30 8.64 9.13
C VAL A 197 -6.06 7.76 10.36
N ARG A 198 -6.51 8.19 11.54
CA ARG A 198 -6.36 7.43 12.78
C ARG A 198 -6.98 6.03 12.71
N ARG A 199 -8.12 5.88 12.01
CA ARG A 199 -8.76 4.57 11.81
C ARG A 199 -7.97 3.69 10.83
N LEU A 200 -7.50 4.26 9.72
CA LEU A 200 -6.66 3.55 8.75
C LEU A 200 -5.33 3.11 9.35
N GLU A 201 -4.68 3.97 10.12
CA GLU A 201 -3.47 3.60 10.90
C GLU A 201 -3.75 2.45 11.85
N GLY A 202 -4.90 2.46 12.52
CA GLY A 202 -5.34 1.36 13.40
C GLY A 202 -5.49 0.04 12.66
N VAL A 203 -6.01 0.05 11.42
CA VAL A 203 -6.09 -1.13 10.55
C VAL A 203 -4.70 -1.58 10.10
N LEU A 204 -3.85 -0.65 9.67
CA LEU A 204 -2.48 -0.96 9.25
C LEU A 204 -1.69 -1.66 10.37
N ARG A 205 -1.81 -1.15 11.59
CA ARG A 205 -1.18 -1.76 12.79
C ARG A 205 -1.76 -3.14 13.09
N ALA A 206 -3.10 -3.28 13.05
CA ALA A 206 -3.76 -4.56 13.26
C ALA A 206 -3.32 -5.62 12.24
N ARG A 207 -3.07 -5.22 11.01
CA ARG A 207 -2.56 -6.11 9.95
C ARG A 207 -1.08 -6.46 10.13
N ALA A 208 -0.29 -5.55 10.72
CA ALA A 208 1.16 -5.74 10.93
C ALA A 208 1.48 -6.62 12.14
N TYR A 209 0.54 -6.78 13.09
CA TYR A 209 0.74 -7.51 14.33
C TYR A 209 -0.27 -8.64 14.50
N VAL A 210 0.08 -9.58 15.39
CA VAL A 210 -0.82 -10.60 15.95
C VAL A 210 -0.78 -10.52 17.47
N LEU A 211 -1.82 -11.02 18.12
CA LEU A 211 -1.82 -11.23 19.55
C LEU A 211 -1.42 -12.68 19.80
N ILE A 212 -0.39 -12.90 20.60
CA ILE A 212 0.05 -14.21 21.04
C ILE A 212 -0.30 -14.38 22.52
N ASP A 213 -0.91 -15.51 22.85
CA ASP A 213 -1.18 -15.96 24.20
C ASP A 213 -0.47 -17.28 24.43
N TYR A 214 0.16 -17.47 25.59
CA TYR A 214 0.80 -18.73 25.94
C TYR A 214 0.95 -18.88 27.44
N ASP A 215 1.09 -20.13 27.90
CA ASP A 215 1.41 -20.48 29.28
C ASP A 215 2.88 -20.83 29.41
N ILE A 216 3.54 -20.38 30.49
CA ILE A 216 4.98 -20.63 30.74
C ILE A 216 5.21 -20.89 32.24
N PRO A 217 6.14 -21.81 32.61
CA PRO A 217 6.58 -21.90 34.00
C PRO A 217 7.15 -20.57 34.51
N MET A 218 6.75 -20.16 35.72
CA MET A 218 7.12 -18.90 36.35
C MET A 218 8.65 -18.66 36.32
N ASN A 219 9.44 -19.68 36.57
CA ASN A 219 10.89 -19.59 36.58
C ASN A 219 11.53 -19.34 35.20
N LYS A 220 10.75 -19.52 34.12
CA LYS A 220 11.17 -19.27 32.72
C LYS A 220 10.53 -18.01 32.11
N LEU A 221 9.69 -17.31 32.85
CA LEU A 221 8.99 -16.12 32.37
C LEU A 221 9.93 -15.09 31.74
N HIS A 222 11.09 -14.83 32.35
CA HIS A 222 12.05 -13.84 31.85
C HIS A 222 12.59 -14.18 30.44
N LEU A 223 12.77 -15.47 30.12
CA LEU A 223 13.20 -15.92 28.79
C LEU A 223 12.09 -15.74 27.77
N ALA A 224 10.86 -16.12 28.11
CA ALA A 224 9.72 -15.97 27.22
C ALA A 224 9.35 -14.49 27.00
N ALA A 225 9.40 -13.65 28.02
CA ALA A 225 9.14 -12.21 27.90
C ALA A 225 10.18 -11.50 27.01
N ALA A 226 11.42 -11.98 26.97
CA ALA A 226 12.45 -11.47 26.06
C ALA A 226 12.11 -11.76 24.56
N LEU A 227 11.44 -12.89 24.27
CA LEU A 227 10.97 -13.25 22.93
C LEU A 227 9.71 -12.46 22.52
N THR A 228 8.90 -12.08 23.49
CA THR A 228 7.63 -11.38 23.28
C THR A 228 7.54 -10.11 24.13
N PRO A 229 8.40 -9.11 23.86
CA PRO A 229 8.43 -7.88 24.67
C PRO A 229 7.14 -7.04 24.54
N GLY A 230 6.26 -7.37 23.58
CA GLY A 230 5.09 -6.58 23.29
C GLY A 230 5.44 -5.23 22.67
N ILE A 231 4.48 -4.29 22.66
CA ILE A 231 4.73 -2.91 22.22
C ILE A 231 5.31 -2.08 23.37
N GLU A 232 4.71 -2.17 24.56
CA GLU A 232 5.22 -1.54 25.78
C GLU A 232 5.77 -2.61 26.72
N SER A 233 4.94 -3.61 27.05
CA SER A 233 5.32 -4.80 27.82
C SER A 233 4.30 -5.91 27.65
N PRO A 234 4.66 -7.20 27.88
CA PRO A 234 3.69 -8.29 27.87
C PRO A 234 2.78 -8.20 29.11
N THR A 235 1.52 -8.60 28.94
CA THR A 235 0.61 -8.82 30.08
C THR A 235 0.91 -10.18 30.68
N VAL A 236 1.13 -10.25 32.00
CA VAL A 236 1.34 -11.50 32.72
C VAL A 236 0.19 -11.70 33.70
N SER A 237 -0.45 -12.88 33.67
CA SER A 237 -1.58 -13.23 34.53
C SER A 237 -1.30 -14.54 35.27
N PRO A 238 -1.64 -14.65 36.58
CA PRO A 238 -1.48 -15.89 37.32
C PRO A 238 -2.47 -16.94 36.79
N LEU A 239 -2.01 -18.20 36.74
CA LEU A 239 -2.87 -19.35 36.53
C LEU A 239 -3.32 -19.98 37.87
N GLN A 240 -4.30 -20.88 37.82
CA GLN A 240 -4.68 -21.67 39.00
C GLN A 240 -3.52 -22.49 39.55
N ASN A 241 -2.65 -23.01 38.65
CA ASN A 241 -1.36 -23.59 39.07
C ASN A 241 -0.38 -22.44 39.34
N PRO A 242 0.09 -22.23 40.59
CA PRO A 242 0.97 -21.11 40.92
C PRO A 242 2.38 -21.19 40.32
N ASP A 243 2.77 -22.37 39.82
CA ASP A 243 4.06 -22.56 39.15
C ASP A 243 4.05 -22.09 37.69
N TRP A 244 2.89 -21.70 37.15
CA TRP A 244 2.69 -21.28 35.79
C TRP A 244 2.00 -19.92 35.70
N VAL A 245 2.30 -19.20 34.61
CA VAL A 245 1.65 -17.92 34.25
C VAL A 245 1.20 -17.92 32.82
N ALA A 246 0.10 -17.25 32.54
CA ALA A 246 -0.32 -16.91 31.20
C ALA A 246 0.32 -15.58 30.79
N VAL A 247 0.82 -15.52 29.56
CA VAL A 247 1.42 -14.31 28.98
C VAL A 247 0.69 -13.94 27.69
N ARG A 248 0.39 -12.65 27.56
CA ARG A 248 -0.20 -12.07 26.34
C ARG A 248 0.67 -10.95 25.83
N ALA A 249 1.00 -10.97 24.55
CA ALA A 249 1.81 -9.94 23.91
C ALA A 249 1.42 -9.70 22.46
N MET A 250 1.69 -8.51 21.95
CA MET A 250 1.65 -8.23 20.53
C MET A 250 3.01 -8.59 19.89
N VAL A 251 2.97 -9.32 18.77
CA VAL A 251 4.16 -9.78 18.04
C VAL A 251 4.00 -9.36 16.57
N PRO A 252 5.07 -8.88 15.90
CA PRO A 252 5.01 -8.65 14.46
C PRO A 252 4.56 -9.90 13.71
N ARG A 253 3.59 -9.76 12.81
CA ARG A 253 3.02 -10.89 12.04
C ARG A 253 4.09 -11.65 11.26
N ALA A 254 5.12 -10.96 10.76
CA ALA A 254 6.22 -11.57 10.02
C ALA A 254 7.06 -12.53 10.90
N ASP A 255 7.13 -12.29 12.21
CA ASP A 255 7.90 -13.07 13.17
C ASP A 255 7.10 -14.18 13.85
N MET A 256 5.79 -14.25 13.60
CA MET A 256 4.83 -15.09 14.33
C MET A 256 5.31 -16.55 14.48
N ASN A 257 5.63 -17.21 13.36
CA ASN A 257 6.02 -18.64 13.40
C ASN A 257 7.34 -18.85 14.13
N ARG A 258 8.34 -18.01 13.85
CA ARG A 258 9.64 -18.07 14.54
C ARG A 258 9.47 -17.92 16.06
N VAL A 259 8.69 -16.93 16.48
CA VAL A 259 8.44 -16.68 17.92
C VAL A 259 7.67 -17.84 18.55
N MET A 260 6.70 -18.46 17.88
CA MET A 260 5.99 -19.65 18.38
C MET A 260 6.94 -20.82 18.61
N ASP A 261 7.86 -21.08 17.66
CA ASP A 261 8.85 -22.15 17.76
C ASP A 261 9.83 -21.89 18.92
N GLU A 262 10.38 -20.68 19.01
CA GLU A 262 11.29 -20.30 20.10
C GLU A 262 10.60 -20.35 21.48
N LEU A 263 9.35 -19.96 21.60
CA LEU A 263 8.56 -20.08 22.82
C LEU A 263 8.36 -21.54 23.23
N TYR A 264 8.08 -22.43 22.27
CA TYR A 264 7.94 -23.85 22.53
C TYR A 264 9.23 -24.47 23.07
N GLU A 265 10.39 -24.12 22.50
CA GLU A 265 11.72 -24.56 22.92
C GLU A 265 12.05 -24.08 24.35
N VAL A 266 11.69 -22.86 24.72
CA VAL A 266 11.87 -22.35 26.09
C VAL A 266 10.95 -23.08 27.09
N GLY A 267 9.90 -23.74 26.61
CA GLY A 267 8.99 -24.54 27.43
C GLY A 267 7.59 -23.95 27.57
N ALA A 268 7.23 -22.97 26.78
CA ALA A 268 5.84 -22.48 26.70
C ALA A 268 4.91 -23.58 26.18
N ARG A 269 3.65 -23.52 26.59
CA ARG A 269 2.58 -24.43 26.19
C ARG A 269 1.32 -23.61 25.89
N ALA A 270 0.31 -24.26 25.29
CA ALA A 270 -0.94 -23.62 24.91
C ALA A 270 -0.73 -22.32 24.12
N ILE A 271 0.24 -22.34 23.18
CA ILE A 271 0.58 -21.15 22.37
C ILE A 271 -0.53 -20.93 21.36
N LEU A 272 -1.24 -19.81 21.48
CA LEU A 272 -2.36 -19.40 20.63
C LEU A 272 -2.03 -18.09 19.93
N VAL A 273 -2.46 -17.96 18.67
CA VAL A 273 -2.32 -16.71 17.93
C VAL A 273 -3.67 -16.24 17.43
N SER A 274 -3.97 -14.97 17.69
CA SER A 274 -5.19 -14.30 17.25
C SER A 274 -4.89 -13.10 16.35
N SER A 275 -5.64 -12.96 15.27
CA SER A 275 -5.58 -11.76 14.43
C SER A 275 -6.27 -10.59 15.12
N LEU A 276 -5.70 -9.40 14.98
CA LEU A 276 -6.30 -8.16 15.47
C LEU A 276 -7.24 -7.60 14.40
N LEU A 277 -8.40 -7.10 14.80
CA LEU A 277 -9.32 -6.38 13.92
C LEU A 277 -8.96 -4.90 13.83
N ALA A 278 -8.57 -4.27 14.93
CA ALA A 278 -8.14 -2.89 15.00
C ALA A 278 -7.17 -2.69 16.17
N CYS A 279 -6.26 -1.74 16.05
CA CYS A 279 -5.33 -1.38 17.11
C CYS A 279 -5.14 0.14 17.11
N ARG A 280 -5.17 0.77 18.28
CA ARG A 280 -4.81 2.18 18.46
C ARG A 280 -3.71 2.24 19.52
N LEU A 281 -2.65 2.96 19.19
CA LEU A 281 -1.51 3.22 20.07
C LEU A 281 -1.42 4.71 20.37
#